data_db94f886c6c6b55e05c4a37c21c2ed00
#
_entry.id   db94f886c6c6b55e05c4a37c21c2ed00
#
_cell.length_a   1.000
_cell.length_b   1.000
_cell.length_c   1.000
_cell.angle_alpha   90.00
_cell.angle_beta   90.00
_cell.angle_gamma   90.00
#
_symmetry.space_group_name_H-M   'P 1'
#
loop_
_entity.id
_entity.type
_entity.pdbx_description
1 polymer ?
#
loop_
_entity_poly.entity_id
_entity_poly.type
_entity_poly.pdbx_seq_one_letter_code
_entity_poly.pdbx_strand_id
1 'polypeptide(L)'
;MCIRDRVKKLRWNPSVVHCHGWFSAVVPIYLKHMFADDPVFRDVKIAVSLYDDAFPGELDAGFRAKVEHEGVQDENLKILDNSSYQNLMRFVMDYADGIVLASEGVDAALAEYARRSGKPVLEYQAPEAEGFDNYNKFYEEL
;
A
#
# COMPACT_ATOMS: atom_id res chain seq x y z
N MET A 1 17.70 -8.10 9.28
CA MET A 1 18.01 -6.86 8.51
C MET A 1 16.84 -6.63 7.54
N CYS A 2 16.14 -5.53 7.65
CA CYS A 2 14.96 -5.27 6.83
C CYS A 2 15.35 -4.78 5.42
N ILE A 3 14.43 -4.88 4.45
CA ILE A 3 14.66 -4.46 3.06
C ILE A 3 15.09 -2.99 3.00
N ARG A 4 14.44 -2.12 3.78
CA ARG A 4 14.79 -0.70 3.93
C ARG A 4 16.28 -0.50 4.21
N ASP A 5 16.84 -1.23 5.18
CA ASP A 5 18.24 -1.08 5.57
C ASP A 5 19.20 -1.52 4.45
N ARG A 6 18.79 -2.51 3.64
CA ARG A 6 19.55 -2.92 2.46
C ARG A 6 19.57 -1.84 1.39
N VAL A 7 18.41 -1.26 1.08
CA VAL A 7 18.27 -0.17 0.09
C VAL A 7 19.18 1.01 0.49
N LYS A 8 19.15 1.42 1.75
CA LYS A 8 20.02 2.50 2.27
C LYS A 8 21.51 2.13 2.18
N LYS A 9 21.91 0.92 2.57
CA LYS A 9 23.30 0.47 2.51
C LYS A 9 23.83 0.40 1.09
N LEU A 10 22.99 0.02 0.15
CA LEU A 10 23.35 -0.05 -1.27
C LEU A 10 23.31 1.31 -1.96
N ARG A 11 22.85 2.36 -1.26
CA ARG A 11 22.62 3.70 -1.81
C ARG A 11 21.75 3.66 -3.08
N TRP A 12 20.80 2.76 -3.08
CA TRP A 12 19.86 2.60 -4.18
C TRP A 12 18.59 3.39 -3.88
N ASN A 13 18.26 4.37 -4.71
CA ASN A 13 17.05 5.16 -4.58
C ASN A 13 15.95 4.54 -5.47
N PRO A 14 15.00 3.80 -4.91
CA PRO A 14 13.90 3.25 -5.69
C PRO A 14 12.98 4.37 -6.15
N SER A 15 12.51 4.32 -7.40
CA SER A 15 11.46 5.21 -7.89
C SER A 15 10.09 4.79 -7.37
N VAL A 16 9.86 3.48 -7.29
CA VAL A 16 8.60 2.89 -6.84
C VAL A 16 8.87 1.83 -5.77
N VAL A 17 8.07 1.84 -4.71
CA VAL A 17 7.94 0.76 -3.73
C VAL A 17 6.57 0.11 -3.91
N HIS A 18 6.54 -1.15 -4.29
CA HIS A 18 5.32 -1.90 -4.49
C HIS A 18 5.05 -2.82 -3.28
N CYS A 19 3.96 -2.56 -2.59
CA CYS A 19 3.51 -3.30 -1.42
C CYS A 19 2.42 -4.30 -1.81
N HIS A 20 2.53 -5.54 -1.34
CA HIS A 20 1.62 -6.61 -1.71
C HIS A 20 0.80 -7.09 -0.52
N GLY A 21 -0.53 -7.08 -0.66
CA GLY A 21 -1.49 -7.62 0.30
C GLY A 21 -1.52 -6.88 1.64
N TRP A 22 -2.40 -7.32 2.51
CA TRP A 22 -2.65 -6.69 3.81
C TRP A 22 -1.46 -6.73 4.77
N PHE A 23 -0.58 -7.73 4.64
CA PHE A 23 0.58 -7.88 5.53
C PHE A 23 1.59 -6.73 5.40
N SER A 24 1.62 -6.05 4.25
CA SER A 24 2.45 -4.88 4.01
C SER A 24 1.75 -3.54 4.27
N ALA A 25 0.55 -3.56 4.82
CA ALA A 25 -0.37 -2.42 4.94
C ALA A 25 0.22 -1.19 5.65
N VAL A 26 1.10 -1.39 6.63
CA VAL A 26 1.69 -0.27 7.39
C VAL A 26 2.91 0.36 6.70
N VAL A 27 3.46 -0.27 5.67
CA VAL A 27 4.66 0.25 4.98
C VAL A 27 4.40 1.60 4.33
N PRO A 28 3.30 1.84 3.60
CA PRO A 28 3.00 3.13 2.99
C PRO A 28 3.02 4.29 3.99
N ILE A 29 2.35 4.14 5.13
CA ILE A 29 2.30 5.22 6.12
C ILE A 29 3.69 5.50 6.72
N TYR A 30 4.47 4.46 7.02
CA TYR A 30 5.82 4.67 7.55
C TYR A 30 6.73 5.38 6.53
N LEU A 31 6.62 5.05 5.25
CA LEU A 31 7.40 5.72 4.21
C LEU A 31 6.99 7.19 4.06
N LYS A 32 5.70 7.50 4.14
CA LYS A 32 5.18 8.87 3.97
C LYS A 32 5.37 9.76 5.20
N HIS A 33 5.52 9.19 6.40
CA HIS A 33 5.67 9.95 7.65
C HIS A 33 7.08 9.84 8.24
N MET A 34 7.53 8.64 8.60
CA MET A 34 8.80 8.45 9.30
C MET A 34 10.01 8.65 8.38
N PHE A 35 9.86 8.47 7.09
CA PHE A 35 10.91 8.55 6.09
C PHE A 35 10.66 9.62 5.03
N ALA A 36 9.73 10.55 5.29
CA ALA A 36 9.41 11.65 4.38
C ALA A 36 10.64 12.52 4.06
N ASP A 37 11.51 12.74 5.03
CA ASP A 37 12.73 13.53 4.90
C ASP A 37 13.97 12.70 4.54
N ASP A 38 13.82 11.35 4.44
CA ASP A 38 14.94 10.49 4.08
C ASP A 38 15.26 10.63 2.58
N PRO A 39 16.49 11.03 2.20
CA PRO A 39 16.84 11.25 0.79
C PRO A 39 16.63 10.04 -0.11
N VAL A 40 16.56 8.83 0.46
CA VAL A 40 16.32 7.59 -0.29
C VAL A 40 14.83 7.37 -0.59
N PHE A 41 13.94 7.86 0.28
CA PHE A 41 12.50 7.53 0.22
C PHE A 41 11.58 8.73 0.01
N ARG A 42 12.05 9.97 0.19
CA ARG A 42 11.18 11.16 0.13
C ARG A 42 10.42 11.32 -1.19
N ASP A 43 11.03 10.90 -2.30
CA ASP A 43 10.46 11.06 -3.64
C ASP A 43 9.86 9.74 -4.17
N VAL A 44 9.85 8.68 -3.33
CA VAL A 44 9.36 7.36 -3.74
C VAL A 44 7.86 7.36 -3.94
N LYS A 45 7.42 6.75 -5.03
CA LYS A 45 6.02 6.45 -5.29
C LYS A 45 5.65 5.10 -4.69
N ILE A 46 4.45 4.99 -4.18
CA ILE A 46 3.98 3.77 -3.51
C ILE A 46 2.84 3.17 -4.30
N ALA A 47 3.05 1.96 -4.81
CA ALA A 47 2.01 1.12 -5.38
C ALA A 47 1.56 0.09 -4.34
N VAL A 48 0.27 -0.24 -4.31
CA VAL A 48 -0.26 -1.32 -3.46
C VAL A 48 -1.09 -2.29 -4.28
N SER A 49 -0.85 -3.59 -4.10
CA SER A 49 -1.66 -4.66 -4.69
C SER A 49 -2.68 -5.20 -3.69
N LEU A 50 -3.92 -5.24 -4.13
CA LEU A 50 -5.03 -5.88 -3.44
C LEU A 50 -5.23 -7.29 -3.97
N TYR A 51 -5.39 -8.25 -3.06
CA TYR A 51 -5.64 -9.65 -3.37
C TYR A 51 -6.96 -10.11 -2.75
N ASP A 52 -7.38 -11.31 -3.10
CA ASP A 52 -8.42 -12.05 -2.40
C ASP A 52 -7.80 -12.80 -1.19
N ASP A 53 -7.31 -12.03 -0.23
CA ASP A 53 -6.58 -12.50 0.95
C ASP A 53 -7.19 -11.99 2.26
N ALA A 54 -8.50 -11.75 2.25
CA ALA A 54 -9.22 -11.21 3.39
C ALA A 54 -9.10 -12.13 4.62
N PHE A 55 -8.78 -11.55 5.76
CA PHE A 55 -8.85 -12.23 7.04
C PHE A 55 -10.21 -11.98 7.72
N PRO A 56 -10.74 -12.95 8.50
CA PRO A 56 -11.99 -12.80 9.22
C PRO A 56 -11.82 -11.93 10.48
N GLY A 57 -12.84 -11.14 10.80
CA GLY A 57 -12.87 -10.34 12.04
C GLY A 57 -11.98 -9.11 11.98
N GLU A 58 -11.37 -8.80 13.11
CA GLU A 58 -10.51 -7.64 13.32
C GLU A 58 -9.12 -8.08 13.79
N LEU A 59 -8.11 -7.26 13.51
CA LEU A 59 -6.79 -7.41 14.13
C LEU A 59 -6.86 -7.08 15.63
N ASP A 60 -5.75 -7.30 16.32
CA ASP A 60 -5.63 -7.00 17.75
C ASP A 60 -6.18 -5.59 18.10
N ALA A 61 -6.94 -5.47 19.20
CA ALA A 61 -7.56 -4.21 19.63
C ALA A 61 -6.53 -3.08 19.88
N GLY A 62 -5.26 -3.42 20.12
CA GLY A 62 -4.15 -2.47 20.23
C GLY A 62 -3.47 -2.17 18.89
N PHE A 63 -4.00 -2.64 17.76
CA PHE A 63 -3.34 -2.51 16.44
C PHE A 63 -3.06 -1.05 16.10
N ARG A 64 -4.06 -0.18 16.24
CA ARG A 64 -3.88 1.27 16.01
C ARG A 64 -2.74 1.84 16.85
N ALA A 65 -2.71 1.55 18.16
CA ALA A 65 -1.66 2.04 19.04
C ALA A 65 -0.26 1.52 18.65
N LYS A 66 -0.18 0.35 18.02
CA LYS A 66 1.08 -0.20 17.48
C LYS A 66 1.51 0.49 16.21
N VAL A 67 0.57 0.96 15.39
CA VAL A 67 0.83 1.74 14.17
C VAL A 67 1.17 3.18 14.52
N GLU A 68 0.51 3.74 15.54
CA GLU A 68 0.74 5.09 16.06
C GLU A 68 2.08 5.14 16.81
N HIS A 69 3.15 5.28 16.06
CA HIS A 69 4.51 5.38 16.58
C HIS A 69 5.02 6.82 16.48
N GLU A 70 6.14 7.13 17.19
CA GLU A 70 6.79 8.44 17.06
C GLU A 70 6.99 8.82 15.58
N GLY A 71 6.42 9.95 15.17
CA GLY A 71 6.47 10.45 13.79
C GLY A 71 5.27 10.05 12.90
N VAL A 72 4.37 9.17 13.37
CA VAL A 72 3.11 8.87 12.71
C VAL A 72 1.97 9.39 13.57
N GLN A 73 1.63 10.67 13.41
CA GLN A 73 0.46 11.29 14.04
C GLN A 73 -0.47 11.75 12.93
N ASP A 74 -1.49 10.95 12.63
CA ASP A 74 -2.44 11.24 11.57
C ASP A 74 -3.88 10.98 12.04
N GLU A 75 -4.78 11.91 11.74
CA GLU A 75 -6.20 11.74 12.05
C GLU A 75 -6.81 10.54 11.33
N ASN A 76 -6.25 10.16 10.17
CA ASN A 76 -6.69 9.01 9.40
C ASN A 76 -6.49 7.67 10.13
N LEU A 77 -5.60 7.63 11.13
CA LEU A 77 -5.43 6.44 11.99
C LEU A 77 -6.73 6.03 12.70
N LYS A 78 -7.71 6.94 12.84
CA LYS A 78 -9.02 6.61 13.43
C LYS A 78 -9.77 5.51 12.70
N ILE A 79 -9.52 5.31 11.40
CA ILE A 79 -10.11 4.20 10.64
C ILE A 79 -9.69 2.84 11.20
N LEU A 80 -8.51 2.77 11.84
CA LEU A 80 -7.95 1.57 12.45
C LEU A 80 -8.49 1.30 13.86
N ASP A 81 -9.37 2.13 14.42
CA ASP A 81 -10.12 1.83 15.65
C ASP A 81 -11.00 0.58 15.45
N ASN A 82 -11.43 0.35 14.22
CA ASN A 82 -11.94 -0.94 13.74
C ASN A 82 -10.96 -1.46 12.69
N SER A 83 -10.08 -2.37 13.08
CA SER A 83 -9.01 -2.92 12.25
C SER A 83 -9.45 -4.12 11.42
N SER A 84 -10.66 -4.05 10.84
CA SER A 84 -11.14 -5.01 9.85
C SER A 84 -10.30 -4.96 8.57
N TYR A 85 -10.33 -6.05 7.80
CA TYR A 85 -9.64 -6.11 6.51
C TYR A 85 -9.98 -4.92 5.61
N GLN A 86 -11.27 -4.59 5.48
CA GLN A 86 -11.71 -3.49 4.62
C GLN A 86 -11.17 -2.14 5.08
N ASN A 87 -11.20 -1.85 6.38
CA ASN A 87 -10.68 -0.60 6.91
C ASN A 87 -9.17 -0.50 6.76
N LEU A 88 -8.48 -1.62 7.01
CA LEU A 88 -7.04 -1.70 6.80
C LEU A 88 -6.66 -1.42 5.34
N MET A 89 -7.36 -2.04 4.38
CA MET A 89 -7.06 -1.84 2.96
C MET A 89 -7.43 -0.45 2.47
N ARG A 90 -8.53 0.16 2.96
CA ARG A 90 -8.84 1.57 2.67
C ARG A 90 -7.74 2.49 3.18
N PHE A 91 -7.32 2.28 4.42
CA PHE A 91 -6.21 3.03 5.02
C PHE A 91 -4.93 2.94 4.17
N VAL A 92 -4.57 1.73 3.71
CA VAL A 92 -3.41 1.54 2.82
C VAL A 92 -3.57 2.30 1.50
N MET A 93 -4.74 2.22 0.88
CA MET A 93 -5.01 2.90 -0.38
C MET A 93 -4.92 4.43 -0.25
N ASP A 94 -5.27 5.00 0.91
CA ASP A 94 -5.17 6.45 1.13
C ASP A 94 -3.72 6.95 1.06
N TYR A 95 -2.76 6.13 1.50
CA TYR A 95 -1.32 6.45 1.48
C TYR A 95 -0.61 6.00 0.20
N ALA A 96 -1.24 5.20 -0.65
CA ALA A 96 -0.66 4.78 -1.93
C ALA A 96 -0.74 5.90 -2.97
N ASP A 97 0.21 5.92 -3.89
CA ASP A 97 0.17 6.76 -5.10
C ASP A 97 -0.56 6.05 -6.25
N GLY A 98 -0.59 4.71 -6.25
CA GLY A 98 -1.34 3.90 -7.20
C GLY A 98 -1.78 2.55 -6.63
N ILE A 99 -2.80 1.96 -7.22
CA ILE A 99 -3.48 0.77 -6.73
C ILE A 99 -3.52 -0.29 -7.83
N VAL A 100 -3.23 -1.54 -7.49
CA VAL A 100 -3.33 -2.69 -8.38
C VAL A 100 -4.38 -3.66 -7.85
N LEU A 101 -5.36 -4.00 -8.65
CA LEU A 101 -6.29 -5.09 -8.38
C LEU A 101 -5.63 -6.39 -8.88
N ALA A 102 -4.97 -7.11 -7.98
CA ALA A 102 -4.08 -8.22 -8.34
C ALA A 102 -4.78 -9.58 -8.37
N SER A 103 -6.05 -9.65 -8.03
CA SER A 103 -6.87 -10.86 -8.05
C SER A 103 -8.27 -10.55 -8.59
N GLU A 104 -8.88 -11.52 -9.28
CA GLU A 104 -10.27 -11.43 -9.72
C GLU A 104 -11.24 -11.35 -8.53
N GLY A 105 -10.90 -12.00 -7.40
CA GLY A 105 -11.71 -12.07 -6.20
C GLY A 105 -11.55 -10.91 -5.23
N VAL A 106 -10.93 -9.79 -5.62
CA VAL A 106 -10.83 -8.59 -4.77
C VAL A 106 -12.22 -8.15 -4.35
N ASP A 107 -12.39 -7.84 -3.05
CA ASP A 107 -13.64 -7.31 -2.51
C ASP A 107 -14.19 -6.15 -3.35
N ALA A 108 -15.44 -6.27 -3.80
CA ALA A 108 -16.05 -5.32 -4.74
C ALA A 108 -16.12 -3.89 -4.17
N ALA A 109 -16.31 -3.74 -2.85
CA ALA A 109 -16.36 -2.43 -2.20
C ALA A 109 -14.97 -1.78 -2.17
N LEU A 110 -13.90 -2.56 -2.01
CA LEU A 110 -12.52 -2.08 -2.08
C LEU A 110 -12.14 -1.71 -3.52
N ALA A 111 -12.52 -2.53 -4.50
CA ALA A 111 -12.29 -2.22 -5.91
C ALA A 111 -13.00 -0.92 -6.34
N GLU A 112 -14.23 -0.72 -5.88
CA GLU A 112 -14.96 0.53 -6.14
C GLU A 112 -14.30 1.72 -5.43
N TYR A 113 -13.86 1.55 -4.19
CA TYR A 113 -13.13 2.58 -3.46
C TYR A 113 -11.85 2.98 -4.19
N ALA A 114 -11.08 2.02 -4.69
CA ALA A 114 -9.89 2.26 -5.49
C ALA A 114 -10.20 3.12 -6.73
N ARG A 115 -11.23 2.75 -7.51
CA ARG A 115 -11.63 3.48 -8.73
C ARG A 115 -12.10 4.91 -8.45
N ARG A 116 -12.70 5.15 -7.29
CA ARG A 116 -13.17 6.48 -6.86
C ARG A 116 -12.08 7.35 -6.25
N SER A 117 -10.93 6.78 -5.92
CA SER A 117 -9.84 7.51 -5.24
C SER A 117 -9.20 8.60 -6.10
N GLY A 118 -9.41 8.57 -7.41
CA GLY A 118 -8.76 9.47 -8.37
C GLY A 118 -7.27 9.14 -8.63
N LYS A 119 -6.78 8.03 -8.08
CA LYS A 119 -5.40 7.53 -8.26
C LYS A 119 -5.34 6.58 -9.45
N PRO A 120 -4.17 6.41 -10.09
CA PRO A 120 -3.98 5.36 -11.08
C PRO A 120 -4.37 3.98 -10.53
N VAL A 121 -5.20 3.24 -11.27
CA VAL A 121 -5.64 1.89 -10.90
C VAL A 121 -5.32 0.94 -12.04
N LEU A 122 -4.52 -0.09 -11.75
CA LEU A 122 -4.31 -1.20 -12.65
C LEU A 122 -5.34 -2.29 -12.35
N GLU A 123 -6.25 -2.51 -13.28
CA GLU A 123 -7.26 -3.57 -13.17
C GLU A 123 -6.64 -4.96 -13.27
N TYR A 124 -7.32 -5.95 -12.68
CA TYR A 124 -6.88 -7.33 -12.74
C TYR A 124 -6.66 -7.80 -14.19
N GLN A 125 -5.56 -8.48 -14.37
CA GLN A 125 -5.19 -9.08 -15.65
C GLN A 125 -5.00 -10.58 -15.45
N ALA A 126 -5.70 -11.37 -16.25
CA ALA A 126 -5.51 -12.81 -16.23
C ALA A 126 -4.04 -13.16 -16.58
N PRO A 127 -3.49 -14.25 -15.99
CA PRO A 127 -2.09 -14.65 -16.21
C PRO A 127 -1.71 -14.91 -17.67
N GLU A 128 -2.71 -15.11 -18.52
CA GLU A 128 -2.56 -15.34 -19.96
C GLU A 128 -2.38 -14.03 -20.76
N ALA A 129 -2.62 -12.87 -20.14
CA ALA A 129 -2.37 -11.59 -20.76
C ALA A 129 -0.86 -11.38 -20.93
N GLU A 130 -0.43 -11.09 -22.15
CA GLU A 130 0.97 -11.01 -22.54
C GLU A 130 1.75 -9.96 -21.73
N GLY A 131 2.66 -10.45 -20.89
CA GLY A 131 3.78 -9.69 -20.36
C GLY A 131 3.46 -8.71 -19.22
N PHE A 132 4.53 -8.16 -18.65
CA PHE A 132 4.51 -7.16 -17.58
C PHE A 132 4.43 -5.70 -18.11
N ASP A 133 4.14 -5.49 -19.38
CA ASP A 133 4.14 -4.16 -20.01
C ASP A 133 3.10 -3.22 -19.38
N ASN A 134 1.97 -3.77 -18.93
CA ASN A 134 0.95 -3.00 -18.28
C ASN A 134 1.38 -2.51 -16.87
N TYR A 135 2.18 -3.31 -16.16
CA TYR A 135 2.80 -2.87 -14.90
C TYR A 135 3.82 -1.77 -15.14
N ASN A 136 4.63 -1.89 -16.19
CA ASN A 136 5.61 -0.85 -16.53
C ASN A 136 4.91 0.48 -16.85
N LYS A 137 3.86 0.45 -17.67
CA LYS A 137 3.05 1.65 -17.97
C LYS A 137 2.42 2.22 -16.71
N PHE A 138 1.84 1.37 -15.86
CA PHE A 138 1.27 1.79 -14.60
C PHE A 138 2.29 2.48 -13.69
N TYR A 139 3.52 1.96 -13.60
CA TYR A 139 4.58 2.60 -12.81
C TYR A 139 5.05 3.93 -13.41
N GLU A 140 4.95 4.10 -14.72
CA GLU A 140 5.26 5.37 -15.41
C GLU A 140 4.19 6.45 -15.16
N GLU A 141 2.97 6.06 -14.81
CA GLU A 141 1.86 6.96 -14.49
C GLU A 141 1.88 7.48 -13.05
N LEU A 142 2.69 6.87 -12.17
CA LEU A 142 2.82 7.27 -10.78
C LEU A 142 3.70 8.52 -10.63
#